data_4862d996734f5b40c3dfbbbcacc78442
#
_entry.id   4862d996734f5b40c3dfbbbcacc78442
#
_cell.length_a   1.000
_cell.length_b   1.000
_cell.length_c   1.000
_cell.angle_alpha   90.00
_cell.angle_beta   90.00
_cell.angle_gamma   90.00
#
_symmetry.space_group_name_H-M   'P 1'
#
loop_
_entity.id
_entity.type
_entity.pdbx_description
1 polymer ?
#
loop_
_entity_poly.entity_id
_entity_poly.type
_entity_poly.pdbx_seq_one_letter_code
_entity_poly.pdbx_strand_id
1 'polypeptide(L)'
;MDLTTVAVPHTLGHLKGLLPAPPARVLEVGCGRGALAAALADLGYEVTGVDRNAEMAAAARERGVPVIHDDVHSITGEYDVVLFTRALHHAEALDGILAHAGTLLAPGGQLIVEEFAWERVDPTAADFLYDNRALLVAAGLLDADTPAGLDAWVAAHDFLHSGSAMLAALGRAGSDLTTVDTATLWRLVDGRGGVWTEPATRVPAALDALRRAEERRIAAGTLPAVGFLTSVRR
;
A
#
# COMPACT_ATOMS: atom_id res chain seq x y z
N MET A 1 9.90 14.69 1.87
CA MET A 1 10.25 13.28 2.18
C MET A 1 9.18 12.39 1.57
N ASP A 2 9.55 11.25 1.04
CA ASP A 2 8.60 10.27 0.51
C ASP A 2 8.25 9.27 1.63
N LEU A 3 7.02 9.30 2.10
CA LEU A 3 6.52 8.43 3.17
C LEU A 3 6.64 6.95 2.80
N THR A 4 6.52 6.62 1.51
CA THR A 4 6.69 5.26 1.00
C THR A 4 8.05 4.68 1.39
N THR A 5 9.11 5.48 1.31
CA THR A 5 10.46 5.05 1.71
C THR A 5 10.53 4.67 3.19
N VAL A 6 9.83 5.42 4.07
CA VAL A 6 9.75 5.09 5.49
C VAL A 6 8.91 3.84 5.75
N ALA A 7 7.90 3.61 4.93
CA ALA A 7 7.00 2.47 5.07
C ALA A 7 7.57 1.15 4.51
N VAL A 8 8.51 1.19 3.58
CA VAL A 8 9.08 0.01 2.91
C VAL A 8 9.55 -1.09 3.88
N PRO A 9 10.29 -0.82 4.97
CA PRO A 9 10.71 -1.89 5.90
C PRO A 9 9.52 -2.63 6.54
N HIS A 10 8.40 -1.95 6.75
CA HIS A 10 7.18 -2.54 7.33
C HIS A 10 6.44 -3.38 6.29
N THR A 11 6.28 -2.85 5.06
CA THR A 11 5.72 -3.61 3.95
C THR A 11 6.55 -4.88 3.68
N LEU A 12 7.88 -4.79 3.63
CA LEU A 12 8.75 -5.95 3.48
C LEU A 12 8.59 -6.96 4.63
N GLY A 13 8.42 -6.47 5.87
CA GLY A 13 8.13 -7.31 7.03
C GLY A 13 6.85 -8.13 6.85
N HIS A 14 5.80 -7.51 6.32
CA HIS A 14 4.53 -8.18 5.99
C HIS A 14 4.70 -9.18 4.84
N LEU A 15 5.43 -8.81 3.79
CA LEU A 15 5.62 -9.64 2.60
C LEU A 15 6.52 -10.86 2.83
N LYS A 16 7.43 -10.80 3.80
CA LYS A 16 8.48 -11.81 4.04
C LYS A 16 7.95 -13.25 4.15
N GLY A 17 6.74 -13.42 4.68
CA GLY A 17 6.12 -14.75 4.83
C GLY A 17 5.35 -15.23 3.61
N LEU A 18 5.13 -14.36 2.62
CA LEU A 18 4.33 -14.63 1.43
C LEU A 18 5.19 -14.76 0.18
N LEU A 19 6.26 -13.99 0.08
CA LEU A 19 7.14 -14.01 -1.09
C LEU A 19 7.88 -15.35 -1.20
N PRO A 20 8.02 -15.91 -2.42
CA PRO A 20 8.91 -17.04 -2.67
C PRO A 20 10.36 -16.64 -2.39
N ALA A 21 11.26 -17.63 -2.26
CA ALA A 21 12.68 -17.33 -2.15
C ALA A 21 13.22 -16.69 -3.44
N PRO A 22 14.13 -15.70 -3.36
CA PRO A 22 14.80 -15.17 -4.54
C PRO A 22 15.76 -16.22 -5.17
N PRO A 23 16.05 -16.12 -6.48
CA PRO A 23 15.45 -15.17 -7.40
C PRO A 23 14.03 -15.58 -7.78
N ALA A 24 13.12 -14.59 -7.79
CA ALA A 24 11.76 -14.76 -8.27
C ALA A 24 11.34 -13.49 -9.02
N ARG A 25 10.52 -13.65 -10.05
CA ARG A 25 10.04 -12.55 -10.88
C ARG A 25 8.83 -11.89 -10.22
N VAL A 26 8.95 -10.61 -9.91
CA VAL A 26 7.91 -9.82 -9.25
C VAL A 26 7.47 -8.69 -10.16
N LEU A 27 6.17 -8.59 -10.45
CA LEU A 27 5.56 -7.42 -11.07
C LEU A 27 4.91 -6.58 -9.96
N GLU A 28 5.40 -5.36 -9.73
CA GLU A 28 4.72 -4.41 -8.84
C GLU A 28 3.82 -3.48 -9.66
N VAL A 29 2.50 -3.60 -9.47
CA VAL A 29 1.49 -2.80 -10.16
C VAL A 29 1.17 -1.54 -9.35
N GLY A 30 1.28 -0.37 -10.00
CA GLY A 30 1.20 0.93 -9.33
C GLY A 30 2.43 1.17 -8.45
N CYS A 31 3.64 0.92 -9.00
CA CYS A 31 4.89 0.97 -8.23
C CYS A 31 5.26 2.37 -7.73
N GLY A 32 4.55 3.41 -8.15
CA GLY A 32 4.83 4.79 -7.77
C GLY A 32 6.29 5.17 -8.05
N ARG A 33 6.96 5.77 -7.07
CA ARG A 33 8.38 6.17 -7.17
C ARG A 33 9.36 4.99 -7.02
N GLY A 34 8.89 3.74 -7.00
CA GLY A 34 9.72 2.53 -7.02
C GLY A 34 10.48 2.21 -5.73
N ALA A 35 10.05 2.75 -4.59
CA ALA A 35 10.79 2.52 -3.33
C ALA A 35 10.73 1.06 -2.87
N LEU A 36 9.57 0.40 -2.99
CA LEU A 36 9.44 -1.01 -2.64
C LEU A 36 10.08 -1.90 -3.70
N ALA A 37 9.88 -1.61 -5.00
CA ALA A 37 10.52 -2.34 -6.09
C ALA A 37 12.05 -2.36 -5.95
N ALA A 38 12.67 -1.21 -5.67
CA ALA A 38 14.11 -1.13 -5.43
C ALA A 38 14.55 -1.98 -4.23
N ALA A 39 13.81 -1.90 -3.12
CA ALA A 39 14.12 -2.69 -1.93
C ALA A 39 13.95 -4.21 -2.14
N LEU A 40 12.99 -4.64 -2.96
CA LEU A 40 12.85 -6.04 -3.38
C LEU A 40 14.02 -6.47 -4.29
N ALA A 41 14.45 -5.61 -5.22
CA ALA A 41 15.60 -5.87 -6.08
C ALA A 41 16.89 -6.02 -5.24
N ASP A 42 17.09 -5.20 -4.22
CA ASP A 42 18.22 -5.31 -3.28
C ASP A 42 18.21 -6.65 -2.49
N LEU A 43 17.03 -7.26 -2.33
CA LEU A 43 16.88 -8.59 -1.73
C LEU A 43 17.07 -9.74 -2.73
N GLY A 44 17.36 -9.44 -4.00
CA GLY A 44 17.66 -10.43 -5.03
C GLY A 44 16.46 -10.87 -5.87
N TYR A 45 15.33 -10.16 -5.81
CA TYR A 45 14.19 -10.41 -6.69
C TYR A 45 14.40 -9.75 -8.07
N GLU A 46 13.85 -10.36 -9.11
CA GLU A 46 13.79 -9.80 -10.46
C GLU A 46 12.52 -8.95 -10.58
N VAL A 47 12.63 -7.66 -10.26
CA VAL A 47 11.46 -6.78 -10.15
C VAL A 47 11.24 -5.99 -11.42
N THR A 48 9.98 -5.96 -11.88
CA THR A 48 9.48 -5.00 -12.88
C THR A 48 8.37 -4.17 -12.23
N GLY A 49 8.47 -2.86 -12.31
CA GLY A 49 7.38 -1.96 -11.92
C GLY A 49 6.49 -1.61 -13.11
N VAL A 50 5.24 -1.33 -12.88
CA VAL A 50 4.35 -0.67 -13.85
C VAL A 50 3.60 0.47 -13.17
N ASP A 51 3.56 1.63 -13.80
CA ASP A 51 2.80 2.78 -13.32
C ASP A 51 2.28 3.63 -14.48
N ARG A 52 1.02 4.06 -14.40
CA ARG A 52 0.38 4.92 -15.42
C ARG A 52 0.84 6.38 -15.36
N ASN A 53 1.39 6.80 -14.22
CA ASN A 53 1.87 8.16 -14.03
C ASN A 53 3.30 8.29 -14.51
N ALA A 54 3.52 9.14 -15.52
CA ALA A 54 4.83 9.33 -16.15
C ALA A 54 5.89 9.85 -15.17
N GLU A 55 5.52 10.76 -14.23
CA GLU A 55 6.42 11.30 -13.23
C GLU A 55 6.86 10.22 -12.23
N MET A 56 5.91 9.38 -11.78
CA MET A 56 6.20 8.26 -10.88
C MET A 56 7.12 7.24 -11.56
N ALA A 57 6.80 6.84 -12.79
CA ALA A 57 7.60 5.92 -13.57
C ALA A 57 9.04 6.46 -13.82
N ALA A 58 9.18 7.75 -14.10
CA ALA A 58 10.48 8.39 -14.25
C ALA A 58 11.30 8.34 -12.95
N ALA A 59 10.68 8.72 -11.82
CA ALA A 59 11.32 8.68 -10.51
C ALA A 59 11.75 7.26 -10.09
N ALA A 60 10.95 6.25 -10.45
CA ALA A 60 11.30 4.85 -10.18
C ALA A 60 12.50 4.39 -11.03
N ARG A 61 12.58 4.81 -12.30
CA ARG A 61 13.76 4.53 -13.14
C ARG A 61 15.03 5.19 -12.62
N GLU A 62 14.93 6.39 -12.05
CA GLU A 62 16.07 7.04 -11.38
C GLU A 62 16.58 6.26 -10.17
N ARG A 63 15.72 5.44 -9.53
CA ARG A 63 16.11 4.48 -8.48
C ARG A 63 16.72 3.18 -9.02
N GLY A 64 16.86 3.04 -10.33
CA GLY A 64 17.38 1.82 -10.97
C GLY A 64 16.36 0.70 -11.16
N VAL A 65 15.07 0.96 -10.93
CA VAL A 65 14.01 -0.03 -11.13
C VAL A 65 13.65 -0.10 -12.63
N PRO A 66 13.58 -1.29 -13.25
CA PRO A 66 12.94 -1.48 -14.53
C PRO A 66 11.44 -1.14 -14.42
N VAL A 67 11.00 -0.07 -15.08
CA VAL A 67 9.60 0.38 -15.02
C VAL A 67 9.00 0.55 -16.41
N ILE A 68 7.82 -0.02 -16.60
CA ILE A 68 6.97 0.18 -17.76
C ILE A 68 5.99 1.32 -17.42
N HIS A 69 6.04 2.41 -18.20
CA HIS A 69 5.07 3.49 -18.09
C HIS A 69 3.89 3.17 -19.01
N ASP A 70 2.92 2.47 -18.47
CA ASP A 70 1.71 2.05 -19.18
C ASP A 70 0.63 1.57 -18.20
N ASP A 71 -0.51 1.16 -18.72
CA ASP A 71 -1.53 0.44 -17.96
C ASP A 71 -1.12 -1.05 -17.79
N VAL A 72 -1.50 -1.64 -16.65
CA VAL A 72 -1.19 -3.05 -16.38
C VAL A 72 -1.76 -4.00 -17.47
N HIS A 73 -2.87 -3.64 -18.12
CA HIS A 73 -3.45 -4.44 -19.21
C HIS A 73 -2.56 -4.56 -20.45
N SER A 74 -1.56 -3.68 -20.60
CA SER A 74 -0.56 -3.79 -21.69
C SER A 74 0.57 -4.76 -21.37
N ILE A 75 0.70 -5.16 -20.08
CA ILE A 75 1.79 -6.01 -19.63
C ILE A 75 1.58 -7.44 -20.11
N THR A 76 2.67 -8.05 -20.54
CA THR A 76 2.74 -9.46 -20.93
C THR A 76 3.93 -10.14 -20.23
N GLY A 77 3.94 -11.45 -20.24
CA GLY A 77 5.00 -12.23 -19.61
C GLY A 77 4.48 -13.09 -18.46
N GLU A 78 5.39 -13.70 -17.75
CA GLU A 78 5.08 -14.56 -16.61
C GLU A 78 5.86 -14.10 -15.39
N TYR A 79 5.17 -13.99 -14.26
CA TYR A 79 5.70 -13.56 -12.97
C TYR A 79 5.35 -14.59 -11.89
N ASP A 80 6.27 -14.79 -10.96
CA ASP A 80 6.04 -15.66 -9.80
C ASP A 80 5.13 -14.95 -8.77
N VAL A 81 5.18 -13.60 -8.76
CA VAL A 81 4.33 -12.75 -7.93
C VAL A 81 3.85 -11.55 -8.74
N VAL A 82 2.54 -11.27 -8.69
CA VAL A 82 1.99 -9.96 -9.06
C VAL A 82 1.57 -9.26 -7.76
N LEU A 83 2.15 -8.09 -7.51
CA LEU A 83 2.03 -7.36 -6.25
C LEU A 83 1.30 -6.03 -6.46
N PHE A 84 0.31 -5.76 -5.64
CA PHE A 84 -0.33 -4.46 -5.51
C PHE A 84 -0.08 -3.93 -4.09
N THR A 85 0.47 -2.72 -3.98
CA THR A 85 0.64 -2.06 -2.68
C THR A 85 -0.02 -0.70 -2.71
N ARG A 86 -1.21 -0.61 -2.13
CA ARG A 86 -2.06 0.60 -2.10
C ARG A 86 -2.32 1.20 -3.49
N ALA A 87 -2.63 0.35 -4.44
CA ALA A 87 -2.87 0.71 -5.82
C ALA A 87 -4.24 0.21 -6.33
N LEU A 88 -4.72 -0.92 -5.78
CA LEU A 88 -5.92 -1.60 -6.27
C LEU A 88 -7.20 -0.78 -6.01
N HIS A 89 -7.24 0.00 -4.91
CA HIS A 89 -8.39 0.86 -4.60
C HIS A 89 -8.68 1.94 -5.66
N HIS A 90 -7.71 2.24 -6.53
CA HIS A 90 -7.86 3.15 -7.67
C HIS A 90 -8.20 2.46 -9.00
N ALA A 91 -8.40 1.15 -9.03
CA ALA A 91 -8.70 0.42 -10.24
C ALA A 91 -10.04 0.91 -10.85
N GLU A 92 -10.14 0.96 -12.18
CA GLU A 92 -11.41 1.27 -12.84
C GLU A 92 -12.42 0.12 -12.70
N ALA A 93 -11.93 -1.13 -12.84
CA ALA A 93 -12.72 -2.35 -12.71
C ALA A 93 -11.92 -3.45 -12.02
N LEU A 94 -12.28 -3.78 -10.78
CA LEU A 94 -11.57 -4.78 -9.97
C LEU A 94 -11.46 -6.15 -10.65
N ASP A 95 -12.57 -6.68 -11.16
CA ASP A 95 -12.58 -8.00 -11.80
C ASP A 95 -11.71 -8.03 -13.07
N GLY A 96 -11.70 -6.95 -13.85
CA GLY A 96 -10.88 -6.86 -15.06
C GLY A 96 -9.38 -6.85 -14.76
N ILE A 97 -8.95 -5.99 -13.84
CA ILE A 97 -7.53 -5.88 -13.48
C ILE A 97 -7.01 -7.16 -12.81
N LEU A 98 -7.81 -7.78 -11.94
CA LEU A 98 -7.44 -9.01 -11.25
C LEU A 98 -7.44 -10.23 -12.19
N ALA A 99 -8.39 -10.31 -13.12
CA ALA A 99 -8.38 -11.35 -14.15
C ALA A 99 -7.13 -11.23 -15.03
N HIS A 100 -6.77 -10.01 -15.46
CA HIS A 100 -5.56 -9.79 -16.24
C HIS A 100 -4.29 -10.12 -15.42
N ALA A 101 -4.19 -9.64 -14.19
CA ALA A 101 -3.10 -9.97 -13.28
C ALA A 101 -2.93 -11.49 -13.11
N GLY A 102 -4.05 -12.23 -13.03
CA GLY A 102 -4.07 -13.68 -13.02
C GLY A 102 -3.44 -14.29 -14.28
N THR A 103 -3.61 -13.71 -15.46
CA THR A 103 -2.97 -14.23 -16.70
C THR A 103 -1.46 -14.06 -16.72
N LEU A 104 -0.94 -13.11 -15.94
CA LEU A 104 0.49 -12.84 -15.80
C LEU A 104 1.19 -13.76 -14.79
N LEU A 105 0.45 -14.55 -14.02
CA LEU A 105 1.04 -15.46 -13.04
C LEU A 105 1.59 -16.73 -13.73
N ALA A 106 2.82 -17.06 -13.42
CA ALA A 106 3.41 -18.35 -13.73
C ALA A 106 2.63 -19.49 -13.04
N PRO A 107 2.74 -20.75 -13.50
CA PRO A 107 2.18 -21.89 -12.77
C PRO A 107 2.65 -21.93 -11.31
N GLY A 108 1.72 -21.93 -10.37
CA GLY A 108 2.02 -21.85 -8.94
C GLY A 108 2.36 -20.45 -8.41
N GLY A 109 2.29 -19.44 -9.26
CA GLY A 109 2.45 -18.05 -8.88
C GLY A 109 1.29 -17.52 -8.03
N GLN A 110 1.50 -16.37 -7.42
CA GLN A 110 0.52 -15.78 -6.49
C GLN A 110 0.33 -14.29 -6.71
N LEU A 111 -0.89 -13.85 -6.43
CA LEU A 111 -1.24 -12.45 -6.33
C LEU A 111 -1.14 -12.03 -4.86
N ILE A 112 -0.43 -10.95 -4.59
CA ILE A 112 -0.31 -10.38 -3.24
C ILE A 112 -0.82 -8.94 -3.28
N VAL A 113 -1.65 -8.57 -2.30
CA VAL A 113 -2.25 -7.24 -2.19
C VAL A 113 -2.11 -6.72 -0.77
N GLU A 114 -1.40 -5.60 -0.59
CA GLU A 114 -1.41 -4.78 0.63
C GLU A 114 -2.28 -3.56 0.37
N GLU A 115 -3.38 -3.41 1.12
CA GLU A 115 -4.37 -2.37 0.90
C GLU A 115 -4.98 -1.86 2.20
N PHE A 116 -5.85 -0.86 2.09
CA PHE A 116 -6.65 -0.40 3.21
C PHE A 116 -8.15 -0.42 2.88
N ALA A 117 -8.93 -0.73 3.91
CA ALA A 117 -10.38 -0.79 3.87
C ALA A 117 -10.93 0.52 4.47
N TRP A 118 -11.07 1.55 3.64
CA TRP A 118 -11.47 2.88 4.10
C TRP A 118 -12.81 2.87 4.86
N GLU A 119 -13.70 1.97 4.50
CA GLU A 119 -15.00 1.79 5.14
C GLU A 119 -14.93 1.17 6.56
N ARG A 120 -13.78 0.65 6.97
CA ARG A 120 -13.56 0.15 8.34
C ARG A 120 -13.23 1.27 9.34
N VAL A 121 -12.99 2.48 8.85
CA VAL A 121 -12.74 3.62 9.73
C VAL A 121 -14.03 4.00 10.43
N ASP A 122 -14.04 3.85 11.74
CA ASP A 122 -15.08 4.32 12.65
C ASP A 122 -14.70 5.68 13.27
N PRO A 123 -15.56 6.32 14.06
CA PRO A 123 -15.22 7.59 14.72
C PRO A 123 -13.90 7.53 15.50
N THR A 124 -13.62 6.41 16.18
CA THR A 124 -12.38 6.24 16.98
C THR A 124 -11.13 6.21 16.10
N ALA A 125 -11.23 5.56 14.93
CA ALA A 125 -10.14 5.50 13.96
C ALA A 125 -9.92 6.85 13.26
N ALA A 126 -10.99 7.57 12.93
CA ALA A 126 -10.92 8.91 12.37
C ALA A 126 -10.27 9.89 13.37
N ASP A 127 -10.69 9.87 14.63
CA ASP A 127 -10.10 10.70 15.70
C ASP A 127 -8.61 10.33 15.88
N PHE A 128 -8.28 9.05 15.94
CA PHE A 128 -6.88 8.61 16.02
C PHE A 128 -6.03 9.19 14.88
N LEU A 129 -6.51 9.11 13.65
CA LEU A 129 -5.79 9.62 12.48
C LEU A 129 -5.61 11.15 12.56
N TYR A 130 -6.71 11.88 12.74
CA TYR A 130 -6.71 13.34 12.63
C TYR A 130 -6.07 14.03 13.82
N ASP A 131 -6.23 13.51 15.05
CA ASP A 131 -5.52 14.02 16.22
C ASP A 131 -4.00 13.87 16.08
N ASN A 132 -3.53 12.71 15.60
CA ASN A 132 -2.10 12.51 15.35
C ASN A 132 -1.58 13.38 14.20
N ARG A 133 -2.38 13.60 13.15
CA ARG A 133 -2.07 14.56 12.09
C ARG A 133 -1.95 15.98 12.66
N ALA A 134 -2.91 16.43 13.47
CA ALA A 134 -2.86 17.72 14.12
C ALA A 134 -1.65 17.89 15.04
N LEU A 135 -1.28 16.83 15.77
CA LEU A 135 -0.06 16.82 16.59
C LEU A 135 1.22 16.96 15.75
N LEU A 136 1.30 16.28 14.60
CA LEU A 136 2.45 16.40 13.68
C LEU A 136 2.55 17.81 13.08
N VAL A 137 1.41 18.43 12.75
CA VAL A 137 1.36 19.82 12.27
C VAL A 137 1.77 20.78 13.39
N ALA A 138 1.23 20.64 14.59
CA ALA A 138 1.58 21.47 15.73
C ALA A 138 3.08 21.34 16.13
N ALA A 139 3.65 20.16 15.93
CA ALA A 139 5.08 19.91 16.16
C ALA A 139 5.99 20.47 15.04
N GLY A 140 5.43 21.05 13.98
CA GLY A 140 6.18 21.56 12.83
C GLY A 140 6.84 20.49 11.97
N LEU A 141 6.33 19.25 12.04
CA LEU A 141 6.86 18.13 11.24
C LEU A 141 6.11 17.97 9.92
N LEU A 142 4.86 18.39 9.87
CA LEU A 142 3.97 18.25 8.71
C LEU A 142 3.30 19.61 8.43
N ASP A 143 3.25 20.02 7.19
CA ASP A 143 2.41 21.12 6.70
C ASP A 143 1.21 20.51 5.96
N ALA A 144 0.04 20.57 6.56
CA ALA A 144 -1.17 19.97 6.05
C ALA A 144 -2.41 20.57 6.73
N ASP A 145 -3.55 20.49 6.04
CA ASP A 145 -4.85 20.73 6.66
C ASP A 145 -5.11 19.69 7.75
N THR A 146 -5.84 20.10 8.78
CA THR A 146 -6.22 19.26 9.92
C THR A 146 -7.73 19.05 9.96
N PRO A 147 -8.30 18.28 9.01
CA PRO A 147 -9.71 17.90 9.07
C PRO A 147 -9.98 17.06 10.32
N ALA A 148 -11.23 16.92 10.69
CA ALA A 148 -11.61 16.15 11.87
C ALA A 148 -12.85 15.29 11.61
N GLY A 149 -12.93 14.18 12.33
CA GLY A 149 -14.08 13.32 12.37
C GLY A 149 -14.29 12.42 11.16
N LEU A 150 -15.25 11.51 11.31
CA LEU A 150 -15.53 10.48 10.32
C LEU A 150 -16.06 11.04 8.99
N ASP A 151 -16.87 12.12 9.03
CA ASP A 151 -17.43 12.69 7.79
C ASP A 151 -16.34 13.21 6.85
N ALA A 152 -15.28 13.82 7.41
CA ALA A 152 -14.13 14.27 6.62
C ALA A 152 -13.37 13.10 6.00
N TRP A 153 -13.26 11.98 6.73
CA TRP A 153 -12.67 10.75 6.21
C TRP A 153 -13.49 10.18 5.05
N VAL A 154 -14.80 10.01 5.24
CA VAL A 154 -15.69 9.47 4.21
C VAL A 154 -15.65 10.32 2.95
N ALA A 155 -15.80 11.64 3.07
CA ALA A 155 -15.74 12.55 1.91
C ALA A 155 -14.42 12.48 1.12
N ALA A 156 -13.32 12.09 1.79
CA ALA A 156 -12.03 11.94 1.15
C ALA A 156 -11.83 10.57 0.46
N HIS A 157 -12.68 9.56 0.71
CA HIS A 157 -12.42 8.17 0.32
C HIS A 157 -13.61 7.44 -0.33
N ASP A 158 -14.86 7.94 -0.25
CA ASP A 158 -16.08 7.25 -0.71
C ASP A 158 -16.14 6.95 -2.22
N PHE A 159 -15.28 7.58 -3.01
CA PHE A 159 -15.11 7.32 -4.45
C PHE A 159 -14.10 6.18 -4.75
N LEU A 160 -13.40 5.65 -3.76
CA LEU A 160 -12.47 4.53 -3.91
C LEU A 160 -13.20 3.20 -3.75
N HIS A 161 -12.60 2.14 -4.29
CA HIS A 161 -13.09 0.79 -3.94
C HIS A 161 -12.92 0.52 -2.45
N SER A 162 -13.96 -0.05 -1.84
CA SER A 162 -13.91 -0.49 -0.44
C SER A 162 -13.04 -1.74 -0.29
N GLY A 163 -12.48 -1.96 0.90
CA GLY A 163 -11.75 -3.17 1.22
C GLY A 163 -12.59 -4.43 1.03
N SER A 164 -13.86 -4.37 1.41
CA SER A 164 -14.82 -5.47 1.20
C SER A 164 -15.03 -5.80 -0.28
N ALA A 165 -15.12 -4.78 -1.15
CA ALA A 165 -15.23 -4.99 -2.59
C ALA A 165 -13.95 -5.60 -3.18
N MET A 166 -12.78 -5.11 -2.76
CA MET A 166 -11.48 -5.65 -3.18
C MET A 166 -11.31 -7.11 -2.74
N LEU A 167 -11.60 -7.45 -1.49
CA LEU A 167 -11.52 -8.82 -0.98
C LEU A 167 -12.49 -9.77 -1.68
N ALA A 168 -13.71 -9.31 -1.96
CA ALA A 168 -14.69 -10.11 -2.72
C ALA A 168 -14.22 -10.37 -4.16
N ALA A 169 -13.62 -9.39 -4.83
CA ALA A 169 -13.06 -9.57 -6.17
C ALA A 169 -11.84 -10.52 -6.16
N LEU A 170 -10.96 -10.39 -5.17
CA LEU A 170 -9.83 -11.30 -4.98
C LEU A 170 -10.26 -12.75 -4.73
N GLY A 171 -11.33 -12.97 -3.95
CA GLY A 171 -11.90 -14.30 -3.73
C GLY A 171 -12.48 -14.93 -5.00
N ARG A 172 -12.83 -14.13 -6.02
CA ARG A 172 -13.23 -14.65 -7.35
C ARG A 172 -12.04 -14.90 -8.28
N ALA A 173 -10.93 -14.22 -8.05
CA ALA A 173 -9.77 -14.27 -8.93
C ALA A 173 -8.90 -15.52 -8.77
N GLY A 174 -9.03 -16.26 -7.67
CA GLY A 174 -8.23 -17.46 -7.44
C GLY A 174 -8.67 -18.27 -6.22
N SER A 175 -7.84 -19.20 -5.80
CA SER A 175 -8.04 -20.07 -4.64
C SER A 175 -7.15 -19.68 -3.46
N ASP A 176 -7.39 -20.33 -2.32
CA ASP A 176 -6.55 -20.20 -1.11
C ASP A 176 -6.34 -18.74 -0.64
N LEU A 177 -7.42 -17.94 -0.68
CA LEU A 177 -7.41 -16.58 -0.18
C LEU A 177 -7.03 -16.59 1.31
N THR A 178 -5.92 -15.95 1.64
CA THR A 178 -5.53 -15.68 3.03
C THR A 178 -5.48 -14.19 3.26
N THR A 179 -5.97 -13.73 4.40
CA THR A 179 -6.00 -12.30 4.74
C THR A 179 -5.54 -12.10 6.17
N VAL A 180 -4.69 -11.10 6.38
CA VAL A 180 -4.22 -10.64 7.68
C VAL A 180 -4.50 -9.14 7.79
N ASP A 181 -5.08 -8.73 8.90
CA ASP A 181 -5.30 -7.32 9.20
C ASP A 181 -3.99 -6.63 9.60
N THR A 182 -3.81 -5.38 9.16
CA THR A 182 -2.58 -4.61 9.40
C THR A 182 -2.88 -3.19 9.89
N ALA A 183 -1.92 -2.60 10.59
CA ALA A 183 -1.92 -1.19 10.91
C ALA A 183 -1.60 -0.37 9.64
N THR A 184 -2.38 0.66 9.34
CA THR A 184 -2.16 1.48 8.14
C THR A 184 -2.46 2.97 8.33
N LEU A 185 -3.21 3.37 9.36
CA LEU A 185 -3.56 4.78 9.59
C LEU A 185 -2.31 5.66 9.77
N TRP A 186 -1.27 5.12 10.40
CA TRP A 186 0.01 5.82 10.58
C TRP A 186 0.66 6.26 9.24
N ARG A 187 0.34 5.57 8.14
CA ARG A 187 0.84 5.85 6.78
C ARG A 187 -0.03 6.86 6.03
N LEU A 188 -1.18 7.24 6.59
CA LEU A 188 -2.18 8.10 5.96
C LEU A 188 -2.23 9.48 6.61
N VAL A 189 -1.37 9.73 7.61
CA VAL A 189 -1.37 10.98 8.38
C VAL A 189 -1.00 12.22 7.57
N ASP A 190 -0.22 12.09 6.48
CA ASP A 190 0.05 13.21 5.58
C ASP A 190 -1.15 13.55 4.68
N GLY A 191 -2.03 12.57 4.42
CA GLY A 191 -3.21 12.76 3.58
C GLY A 191 -2.85 13.25 2.17
N ARG A 192 -3.84 13.81 1.50
CA ARG A 192 -3.60 14.43 0.18
C ARG A 192 -2.99 15.81 0.36
N GLY A 193 -1.81 16.02 -0.24
CA GLY A 193 -1.14 17.32 -0.28
C GLY A 193 -0.36 17.70 0.96
N GLY A 194 -0.25 16.84 1.98
CA GLY A 194 0.60 17.09 3.13
C GLY A 194 2.08 17.08 2.75
N VAL A 195 2.84 18.04 3.26
CA VAL A 195 4.26 18.20 2.99
C VAL A 195 5.06 18.07 4.29
N TRP A 196 6.01 17.13 4.31
CA TRP A 196 6.90 16.96 5.45
C TRP A 196 7.94 18.09 5.47
N THR A 197 7.99 18.84 6.57
CA THR A 197 8.77 20.09 6.71
C THR A 197 10.16 19.85 7.28
N GLU A 198 10.36 18.78 8.03
CA GLU A 198 11.63 18.43 8.64
C GLU A 198 12.46 17.51 7.74
N PRO A 199 13.79 17.68 7.68
CA PRO A 199 14.64 16.67 7.08
C PRO A 199 14.58 15.36 7.85
N ALA A 200 14.73 14.27 7.15
CA ALA A 200 14.53 12.85 7.38
C ALA A 200 14.88 12.21 8.75
N THR A 201 15.22 12.94 9.81
CA THR A 201 15.70 12.34 11.07
C THR A 201 14.62 12.17 12.14
N ARG A 202 13.69 13.11 12.27
CA ARG A 202 12.65 13.08 13.33
C ARG A 202 11.35 12.44 12.86
N VAL A 203 11.00 12.61 11.60
CA VAL A 203 9.75 12.11 11.03
C VAL A 203 9.68 10.58 11.05
N PRO A 204 10.71 9.81 10.64
CA PRO A 204 10.67 8.35 10.75
C PRO A 204 10.43 7.85 12.18
N ALA A 205 11.04 8.49 13.18
CA ALA A 205 10.83 8.12 14.59
C ALA A 205 9.41 8.41 15.07
N ALA A 206 8.83 9.56 14.65
CA ALA A 206 7.45 9.91 14.96
C ALA A 206 6.45 8.92 14.30
N LEU A 207 6.66 8.59 13.03
CA LEU A 207 5.84 7.63 12.32
C LEU A 207 5.93 6.21 12.90
N ASP A 208 7.13 5.77 13.31
CA ASP A 208 7.30 4.47 13.96
C ASP A 208 6.63 4.44 15.34
N ALA A 209 6.67 5.54 16.10
CA ALA A 209 5.94 5.65 17.36
C ALA A 209 4.42 5.59 17.15
N LEU A 210 3.93 6.26 16.11
CA LEU A 210 2.52 6.26 15.72
C LEU A 210 2.06 4.85 15.29
N ARG A 211 2.84 4.19 14.44
CA ARG A 211 2.59 2.81 14.01
C ARG A 211 2.46 1.87 15.22
N ARG A 212 3.43 1.92 16.15
CA ARG A 212 3.38 1.10 17.37
C ARG A 212 2.17 1.43 18.26
N ALA A 213 1.74 2.69 18.29
CA ALA A 213 0.54 3.07 19.02
C ALA A 213 -0.72 2.48 18.38
N GLU A 214 -0.81 2.54 17.05
CA GLU A 214 -1.90 1.91 16.28
C GLU A 214 -1.94 0.40 16.52
N GLU A 215 -0.82 -0.30 16.34
CA GLU A 215 -0.73 -1.76 16.54
C GLU A 215 -1.16 -2.19 17.95
N ARG A 216 -0.72 -1.46 18.99
CA ARG A 216 -1.14 -1.76 20.38
C ARG A 216 -2.64 -1.56 20.58
N ARG A 217 -3.24 -0.55 19.97
CA ARG A 217 -4.68 -0.28 20.10
C ARG A 217 -5.51 -1.29 19.32
N ILE A 218 -5.05 -1.73 18.14
CA ILE A 218 -5.66 -2.83 17.40
C ILE A 218 -5.59 -4.11 18.23
N ALA A 219 -4.43 -4.46 18.77
CA ALA A 219 -4.26 -5.66 19.60
C ALA A 219 -5.12 -5.63 20.88
N ALA A 220 -5.40 -4.44 21.43
CA ALA A 220 -6.27 -4.25 22.58
C ALA A 220 -7.77 -4.19 22.22
N GLY A 221 -8.14 -4.26 20.92
CA GLY A 221 -9.52 -4.11 20.45
C GLY A 221 -10.12 -2.71 20.63
N THR A 222 -9.27 -1.69 20.80
CA THR A 222 -9.69 -0.29 20.98
C THR A 222 -9.55 0.55 19.72
N LEU A 223 -9.11 -0.04 18.63
CA LEU A 223 -9.02 0.56 17.30
C LEU A 223 -9.26 -0.55 16.26
N PRO A 224 -10.06 -0.32 15.22
CA PRO A 224 -10.19 -1.28 14.13
C PRO A 224 -8.90 -1.34 13.31
N ALA A 225 -8.58 -2.53 12.79
CA ALA A 225 -7.54 -2.65 11.77
C ALA A 225 -8.12 -2.21 10.42
N VAL A 226 -7.56 -1.14 9.89
CA VAL A 226 -8.00 -0.55 8.61
C VAL A 226 -7.22 -1.12 7.43
N GLY A 227 -5.97 -1.50 7.62
CA GLY A 227 -5.16 -2.16 6.61
C GLY A 227 -5.41 -3.66 6.52
N PHE A 228 -5.11 -4.22 5.37
CA PHE A 228 -5.06 -5.67 5.18
C PHE A 228 -3.96 -6.06 4.19
N LEU A 229 -3.42 -7.26 4.42
CA LEU A 229 -2.55 -7.96 3.49
C LEU A 229 -3.24 -9.26 3.09
N THR A 230 -3.33 -9.52 1.82
CA THR A 230 -3.94 -10.74 1.31
C THR A 230 -3.11 -11.38 0.22
N SER A 231 -3.17 -12.70 0.13
CA SER A 231 -2.61 -13.46 -0.98
C SER A 231 -3.64 -14.43 -1.55
N VAL A 232 -3.57 -14.61 -2.86
CA VAL A 232 -4.42 -15.52 -3.63
C VAL A 232 -3.52 -16.32 -4.57
N ARG A 233 -3.73 -17.63 -4.65
CA ARG A 233 -3.05 -18.51 -5.61
C ARG A 233 -3.91 -18.74 -6.83
N ARG A 234 -3.24 -18.86 -7.98
CA ARG A 234 -3.90 -19.25 -9.22
C ARG A 234 -4.12 -20.77 -9.27
#